data_851847f6dd08b6e53fba7b6f8d2a6ed2
#
_entry.id   851847f6dd08b6e53fba7b6f8d2a6ed2
#
_cell.length_a   1.000
_cell.length_b   1.000
_cell.length_c   1.000
_cell.angle_alpha   90.00
_cell.angle_beta   90.00
_cell.angle_gamma   90.00
#
_symmetry.space_group_name_H-M   'P 1'
#
loop_
_entity.id
_entity.type
_entity.pdbx_description
1 polymer ?
#
loop_
_entity_poly.entity_id
_entity_poly.type
_entity_poly.pdbx_seq_one_letter_code
_entity_poly.pdbx_strand_id
1 'polypeptide(L)'
;ARVIVYAKDRVNPDEIKTYEDLTDEKWKGKVLVRSSTSLYNQSLLASFIELHGEQKAEEWARGIVANLAQEPKGGDRDQAKAIVAGVGDVAIMNTYYIGLLLNSRDPEEVKVAESIGVIFPNQETTGTHINISGIGLTKYSKNKENAVKLIEFLTGKKAQTMLTQDNYEFPVNEQAEKPELLKSWGEFKAQQIDFAKLGEHNPKATEIFNKVGWK
;
A
#
# COMPACT_ATOMS: atom_id res chain seq x y z
N ALA A 1 -0.84 -5.28 -1.46
CA ALA A 1 -1.96 -4.43 -1.04
C ALA A 1 -1.44 -3.20 -0.28
N ARG A 2 -2.16 -2.09 -0.36
CA ARG A 2 -1.91 -0.88 0.40
C ARG A 2 -2.80 -0.91 1.65
N VAL A 3 -2.23 -1.17 2.80
CA VAL A 3 -2.95 -1.43 4.04
C VAL A 3 -2.78 -0.30 5.06
N ILE A 4 -3.60 -0.31 6.10
CA ILE A 4 -3.37 0.51 7.28
C ILE A 4 -2.63 -0.35 8.30
N VAL A 5 -1.53 0.17 8.83
CA VAL A 5 -0.83 -0.42 9.96
C VAL A 5 -1.01 0.45 11.19
N TYR A 6 -1.03 -0.18 12.36
CA TYR A 6 -1.32 0.50 13.61
C TYR A 6 -0.45 -0.01 14.77
N ALA A 7 -0.26 0.80 15.77
CA ALA A 7 0.41 0.43 17.01
C ALA A 7 -0.47 -0.52 17.84
N LYS A 8 -0.05 -1.78 18.01
CA LYS A 8 -0.83 -2.79 18.74
C LYS A 8 -1.11 -2.44 20.21
N ASP A 9 -0.23 -1.66 20.80
CA ASP A 9 -0.31 -1.25 22.22
C ASP A 9 -1.17 0.00 22.47
N ARG A 10 -1.55 0.75 21.42
CA ARG A 10 -2.21 2.05 21.54
C ARG A 10 -3.50 2.19 20.74
N VAL A 11 -3.72 1.34 19.74
CA VAL A 11 -4.85 1.47 18.82
C VAL A 11 -5.75 0.23 18.89
N ASN A 12 -7.04 0.46 19.08
CA ASN A 12 -8.04 -0.58 18.89
C ASN A 12 -8.34 -0.74 17.38
N PRO A 13 -8.02 -1.87 16.74
CA PRO A 13 -8.24 -2.07 15.30
C PRO A 13 -9.71 -1.97 14.87
N ASP A 14 -10.66 -2.21 15.77
CA ASP A 14 -12.08 -2.12 15.47
C ASP A 14 -12.56 -0.69 15.16
N GLU A 15 -11.73 0.30 15.48
CA GLU A 15 -12.01 1.71 15.18
C GLU A 15 -11.65 2.12 13.75
N ILE A 16 -11.01 1.23 12.97
CA ILE A 16 -10.54 1.51 11.61
C ILE A 16 -11.09 0.45 10.68
N LYS A 17 -12.02 0.82 9.83
CA LYS A 17 -12.62 -0.07 8.81
C LYS A 17 -12.27 0.37 7.38
N THR A 18 -12.02 1.66 7.19
CA THR A 18 -11.82 2.28 5.88
C THR A 18 -10.61 3.23 5.89
N TYR A 19 -10.14 3.61 4.69
CA TYR A 19 -9.16 4.70 4.59
C TYR A 19 -9.74 6.03 5.03
N GLU A 20 -11.04 6.21 4.86
CA GLU A 20 -11.78 7.41 5.22
C GLU A 20 -11.78 7.65 6.72
N ASP A 21 -11.78 6.60 7.53
CA ASP A 21 -11.74 6.70 9.00
C ASP A 21 -10.49 7.44 9.51
N LEU A 22 -9.40 7.42 8.75
CA LEU A 22 -8.17 8.14 9.11
C LEU A 22 -8.32 9.67 9.01
N THR A 23 -9.43 10.16 8.48
CA THR A 23 -9.74 11.60 8.42
C THR A 23 -10.48 12.10 9.67
N ASP A 24 -10.94 11.22 10.56
CA ASP A 24 -11.59 11.59 11.80
C ASP A 24 -10.66 12.38 12.72
N GLU A 25 -11.19 13.35 13.44
CA GLU A 25 -10.42 14.24 14.34
C GLU A 25 -9.68 13.48 15.45
N LYS A 26 -10.17 12.31 15.85
CA LYS A 26 -9.49 11.45 16.83
C LYS A 26 -8.08 11.01 16.40
N TRP A 27 -7.79 11.04 15.10
CA TRP A 27 -6.48 10.72 14.53
C TRP A 27 -5.56 11.94 14.37
N LYS A 28 -5.96 13.11 14.85
CA LYS A 28 -5.15 14.33 14.74
C LYS A 28 -3.78 14.16 15.40
N GLY A 29 -2.73 14.41 14.60
CA GLY A 29 -1.34 14.23 15.05
C GLY A 29 -0.91 12.78 15.18
N LYS A 30 -1.61 11.82 14.54
CA LYS A 30 -1.35 10.38 14.69
C LYS A 30 -1.13 9.64 13.39
N VAL A 31 -1.45 10.24 12.24
CA VAL A 31 -1.33 9.61 10.93
C VAL A 31 0.05 9.82 10.34
N LEU A 32 0.65 8.74 9.85
CA LEU A 32 1.94 8.73 9.19
C LEU A 32 1.79 8.27 7.74
N VAL A 33 2.39 9.02 6.82
CA VAL A 33 2.37 8.72 5.39
C VAL A 33 3.68 9.10 4.72
N ARG A 34 3.95 8.52 3.56
CA ARG A 34 5.04 8.97 2.68
C ARG A 34 4.67 10.29 1.99
N SER A 35 5.69 10.90 1.36
CA SER A 35 5.48 12.12 0.58
C SER A 35 4.52 11.91 -0.61
N SER A 36 3.99 13.01 -1.13
CA SER A 36 3.16 13.06 -2.35
C SER A 36 3.88 12.54 -3.60
N THR A 37 5.21 12.56 -3.61
CA THR A 37 6.03 12.02 -4.71
C THR A 37 6.04 10.48 -4.74
N SER A 38 5.55 9.83 -3.70
CA SER A 38 5.42 8.37 -3.67
C SER A 38 4.38 7.89 -4.68
N LEU A 39 4.82 7.07 -5.64
CA LEU A 39 3.94 6.43 -6.61
C LEU A 39 2.76 5.70 -5.94
N TYR A 40 2.98 5.11 -4.76
CA TYR A 40 1.93 4.39 -4.03
C TYR A 40 0.85 5.32 -3.47
N ASN A 41 1.21 6.52 -3.02
CA ASN A 41 0.24 7.53 -2.58
C ASN A 41 -0.50 8.13 -3.77
N GLN A 42 0.20 8.38 -4.89
CA GLN A 42 -0.40 8.86 -6.13
C GLN A 42 -1.43 7.87 -6.67
N SER A 43 -1.09 6.59 -6.71
CA SER A 43 -1.98 5.51 -7.12
C SER A 43 -3.21 5.39 -6.21
N LEU A 44 -3.02 5.47 -4.88
CA LEU A 44 -4.12 5.42 -3.92
C LEU A 44 -5.06 6.63 -4.12
N LEU A 45 -4.54 7.85 -4.23
CA LEU A 45 -5.39 9.03 -4.46
C LEU A 45 -6.08 8.99 -5.83
N ALA A 46 -5.39 8.51 -6.86
CA ALA A 46 -5.99 8.30 -8.19
C ALA A 46 -7.17 7.30 -8.11
N SER A 47 -7.05 6.26 -7.28
CA SER A 47 -8.17 5.33 -7.07
C SER A 47 -9.36 5.98 -6.35
N PHE A 48 -9.12 6.91 -5.41
CA PHE A 48 -10.19 7.70 -4.80
C PHE A 48 -10.90 8.59 -5.83
N ILE A 49 -10.15 9.20 -6.76
CA ILE A 49 -10.74 10.00 -7.84
C ILE A 49 -11.65 9.14 -8.71
N GLU A 50 -11.19 7.96 -9.11
CA GLU A 50 -12.00 7.05 -9.95
C GLU A 50 -13.26 6.57 -9.24
N LEU A 51 -13.16 6.20 -7.97
CA LEU A 51 -14.27 5.59 -7.22
C LEU A 51 -15.27 6.63 -6.66
N HIS A 52 -14.81 7.83 -6.32
CA HIS A 52 -15.59 8.80 -5.56
C HIS A 52 -15.65 10.18 -6.19
N GLY A 53 -14.85 10.43 -7.22
CA GLY A 53 -14.71 11.74 -7.88
C GLY A 53 -13.69 12.66 -7.17
N GLU A 54 -13.26 13.70 -7.90
CA GLU A 54 -12.20 14.62 -7.50
C GLU A 54 -12.48 15.31 -6.16
N GLN A 55 -13.72 15.75 -5.93
CA GLN A 55 -14.08 16.48 -4.72
C GLN A 55 -13.87 15.64 -3.46
N LYS A 56 -14.40 14.40 -3.45
CA LYS A 56 -14.25 13.51 -2.29
C LYS A 56 -12.80 13.06 -2.10
N ALA A 57 -12.06 12.86 -3.20
CA ALA A 57 -10.63 12.57 -3.13
C ALA A 57 -9.84 13.73 -2.49
N GLU A 58 -10.16 14.99 -2.84
CA GLU A 58 -9.57 16.17 -2.21
C GLU A 58 -9.95 16.29 -0.73
N GLU A 59 -11.21 16.07 -0.38
CA GLU A 59 -11.70 16.10 1.01
C GLU A 59 -10.95 15.05 1.86
N TRP A 60 -10.80 13.82 1.34
CA TRP A 60 -10.02 12.78 2.00
C TRP A 60 -8.55 13.18 2.17
N ALA A 61 -7.89 13.62 1.11
CA ALA A 61 -6.49 14.02 1.18
C ALA A 61 -6.27 15.18 2.18
N ARG A 62 -7.19 16.14 2.23
CA ARG A 62 -7.18 17.24 3.21
C ARG A 62 -7.35 16.75 4.64
N GLY A 63 -8.23 15.78 4.88
CA GLY A 63 -8.42 15.13 6.17
C GLY A 63 -7.16 14.41 6.65
N ILE A 64 -6.49 13.66 5.74
CA ILE A 64 -5.21 13.03 6.06
C ILE A 64 -4.16 14.07 6.44
N VAL A 65 -4.02 15.17 5.67
CA VAL A 65 -3.06 16.25 5.96
C VAL A 65 -3.34 16.90 7.32
N ALA A 66 -4.61 17.10 7.67
CA ALA A 66 -5.01 17.65 8.97
C ALA A 66 -4.62 16.76 10.16
N ASN A 67 -4.49 15.45 9.93
CA ASN A 67 -4.22 14.45 10.95
C ASN A 67 -2.76 13.95 10.98
N LEU A 68 -1.88 14.54 10.16
CA LEU A 68 -0.48 14.13 10.11
C LEU A 68 0.22 14.29 11.45
N ALA A 69 0.96 13.27 11.86
CA ALA A 69 1.82 13.28 13.04
C ALA A 69 3.12 14.07 12.82
N GLN A 70 3.59 14.09 11.59
CA GLN A 70 4.79 14.82 11.15
C GLN A 70 4.69 15.14 9.66
N GLU A 71 5.61 15.98 9.19
CA GLU A 71 5.79 16.20 7.76
C GLU A 71 6.10 14.86 7.05
N PRO A 72 5.42 14.53 5.93
CA PRO A 72 5.63 13.28 5.20
C PRO A 72 7.08 13.08 4.78
N LYS A 73 7.69 11.96 5.14
CA LYS A 73 9.09 11.63 4.83
C LYS A 73 9.36 10.14 4.86
N GLY A 74 10.46 9.72 4.26
CA GLY A 74 10.91 8.33 4.29
C GLY A 74 10.08 7.37 3.46
N GLY A 75 10.38 6.09 3.58
CA GLY A 75 9.67 4.98 2.95
C GLY A 75 8.64 4.32 3.87
N ASP A 76 8.01 3.24 3.40
CA ASP A 76 7.02 2.50 4.20
C ASP A 76 7.62 1.93 5.49
N ARG A 77 8.86 1.41 5.45
CA ARG A 77 9.54 0.92 6.67
C ARG A 77 9.82 2.02 7.69
N ASP A 78 10.08 3.25 7.23
CA ASP A 78 10.27 4.39 8.11
C ASP A 78 8.97 4.78 8.82
N GLN A 79 7.81 4.62 8.16
CA GLN A 79 6.51 4.83 8.79
C GLN A 79 6.28 3.80 9.92
N ALA A 80 6.60 2.52 9.68
CA ALA A 80 6.50 1.49 10.72
C ALA A 80 7.43 1.79 11.92
N LYS A 81 8.68 2.17 11.66
CA LYS A 81 9.64 2.59 12.70
C LYS A 81 9.13 3.82 13.48
N ALA A 82 8.51 4.78 12.80
CA ALA A 82 7.93 5.96 13.44
C ALA A 82 6.74 5.63 14.35
N ILE A 83 5.89 4.64 13.99
CA ILE A 83 4.83 4.13 14.87
C ILE A 83 5.45 3.61 16.17
N VAL A 84 6.45 2.72 16.08
CA VAL A 84 7.07 2.12 17.26
C VAL A 84 7.81 3.14 18.11
N ALA A 85 8.38 4.17 17.48
CA ALA A 85 8.99 5.30 18.17
C ALA A 85 7.98 6.27 18.81
N GLY A 86 6.66 6.04 18.67
CA GLY A 86 5.62 6.88 19.25
C GLY A 86 5.43 8.24 18.55
N VAL A 87 5.92 8.40 17.32
CA VAL A 87 5.72 9.62 16.52
C VAL A 87 4.27 9.74 16.03
N GLY A 88 3.66 8.61 15.68
CA GLY A 88 2.26 8.49 15.29
C GLY A 88 1.74 7.10 15.67
N ASP A 89 0.45 6.88 15.49
CA ASP A 89 -0.21 5.64 15.90
C ASP A 89 -0.63 4.76 14.73
N VAL A 90 -0.85 5.34 13.56
CA VAL A 90 -1.31 4.64 12.34
C VAL A 90 -0.54 5.11 11.11
N ALA A 91 -0.36 4.23 10.14
CA ALA A 91 0.27 4.57 8.85
C ALA A 91 -0.36 3.81 7.68
N ILE A 92 -0.21 4.36 6.48
CA ILE A 92 -0.56 3.67 5.23
C ILE A 92 0.72 3.13 4.60
N MET A 93 0.81 1.80 4.39
CA MET A 93 1.97 1.16 3.79
C MET A 93 1.62 -0.09 2.97
N ASN A 94 2.55 -0.58 2.18
CA ASN A 94 2.34 -1.81 1.42
C ASN A 94 2.66 -3.05 2.26
N THR A 95 1.86 -4.10 2.09
CA THR A 95 1.97 -5.36 2.84
C THR A 95 3.34 -6.01 2.78
N TYR A 96 3.99 -6.02 1.61
CA TYR A 96 5.26 -6.70 1.44
C TYR A 96 6.40 -6.11 2.29
N TYR A 97 6.35 -4.83 2.65
CA TYR A 97 7.32 -4.24 3.57
C TYR A 97 7.21 -4.82 4.98
N ILE A 98 6.02 -5.25 5.40
CA ILE A 98 5.84 -5.93 6.69
C ILE A 98 6.52 -7.30 6.64
N GLY A 99 6.34 -8.03 5.55
CA GLY A 99 7.04 -9.30 5.33
C GLY A 99 8.55 -9.15 5.35
N LEU A 100 9.07 -8.11 4.68
CA LEU A 100 10.51 -7.82 4.67
C LEU A 100 11.04 -7.43 6.05
N LEU A 101 10.28 -6.70 6.85
CA LEU A 101 10.66 -6.36 8.24
C LEU A 101 10.67 -7.60 9.14
N LEU A 102 9.61 -8.43 9.08
CA LEU A 102 9.51 -9.67 9.88
C LEU A 102 10.64 -10.67 9.59
N ASN A 103 11.18 -10.65 8.37
CA ASN A 103 12.23 -11.56 7.94
C ASN A 103 13.58 -10.85 7.78
N SER A 104 13.73 -9.67 8.37
CA SER A 104 15.00 -8.94 8.38
C SER A 104 16.07 -9.67 9.21
N ARG A 105 17.33 -9.48 8.83
CA ARG A 105 18.47 -9.93 9.64
C ARG A 105 18.74 -9.00 10.84
N ASP A 106 18.15 -7.82 10.85
CA ASP A 106 18.21 -6.86 11.94
C ASP A 106 17.09 -7.15 12.94
N PRO A 107 17.40 -7.60 14.20
CA PRO A 107 16.39 -7.87 15.20
C PRO A 107 15.51 -6.67 15.56
N GLU A 108 16.02 -5.45 15.40
CA GLU A 108 15.23 -4.24 15.68
C GLU A 108 14.14 -4.05 14.61
N GLU A 109 14.41 -4.40 13.36
CA GLU A 109 13.38 -4.38 12.30
C GLU A 109 12.29 -5.44 12.54
N VAL A 110 12.68 -6.63 13.02
CA VAL A 110 11.73 -7.69 13.39
C VAL A 110 10.80 -7.20 14.51
N LYS A 111 11.35 -6.61 15.58
CA LYS A 111 10.56 -6.03 16.69
C LYS A 111 9.59 -4.95 16.20
N VAL A 112 10.02 -4.12 15.25
CA VAL A 112 9.12 -3.12 14.64
C VAL A 112 7.92 -3.80 14.00
N ALA A 113 8.12 -4.82 13.19
CA ALA A 113 7.03 -5.53 12.52
C ALA A 113 6.11 -6.29 13.52
N GLU A 114 6.67 -6.85 14.59
CA GLU A 114 5.90 -7.53 15.63
C GLU A 114 5.03 -6.57 16.45
N SER A 115 5.44 -5.31 16.57
CA SER A 115 4.74 -4.27 17.34
C SER A 115 3.58 -3.61 16.59
N ILE A 116 3.47 -3.80 15.28
CA ILE A 116 2.41 -3.24 14.46
C ILE A 116 1.37 -4.29 14.06
N GLY A 117 0.12 -3.88 13.99
CA GLY A 117 -0.97 -4.68 13.40
C GLY A 117 -1.29 -4.22 11.98
N VAL A 118 -2.05 -5.03 11.26
CA VAL A 118 -2.41 -4.81 9.84
C VAL A 118 -3.92 -4.85 9.69
N ILE A 119 -4.46 -3.85 9.01
CA ILE A 119 -5.87 -3.77 8.62
C ILE A 119 -5.94 -3.66 7.10
N PHE A 120 -6.72 -4.52 6.46
CA PHE A 120 -7.13 -4.39 5.07
C PHE A 120 -8.39 -3.51 5.02
N PRO A 121 -8.30 -2.22 4.66
CA PRO A 121 -9.45 -1.33 4.76
C PRO A 121 -10.48 -1.56 3.66
N ASN A 122 -11.68 -0.98 3.84
CA ASN A 122 -12.78 -0.94 2.87
C ASN A 122 -13.34 -2.32 2.46
N GLN A 123 -13.23 -3.34 3.31
CA GLN A 123 -13.65 -4.70 2.98
C GLN A 123 -15.16 -4.82 2.71
N GLU A 124 -15.98 -4.01 3.39
CA GLU A 124 -17.42 -3.98 3.22
C GLU A 124 -17.87 -3.02 2.10
N THR A 125 -16.95 -2.24 1.55
CA THR A 125 -17.24 -1.22 0.52
C THR A 125 -16.47 -1.47 -0.77
N THR A 126 -15.51 -0.63 -1.11
CA THR A 126 -14.78 -0.65 -2.39
C THR A 126 -13.66 -1.69 -2.45
N GLY A 127 -13.24 -2.24 -1.33
CA GLY A 127 -12.08 -3.12 -1.22
C GLY A 127 -10.77 -2.34 -0.97
N THR A 128 -9.74 -3.08 -0.59
CA THR A 128 -8.40 -2.54 -0.34
C THR A 128 -7.70 -2.21 -1.65
N HIS A 129 -7.09 -1.03 -1.73
CA HIS A 129 -6.26 -0.65 -2.89
C HIS A 129 -5.08 -1.59 -3.08
N ILE A 130 -4.83 -1.97 -4.32
CA ILE A 130 -3.68 -2.78 -4.71
C ILE A 130 -2.85 -2.05 -5.76
N ASN A 131 -1.54 -2.22 -5.68
CA ASN A 131 -0.61 -1.88 -6.75
C ASN A 131 -0.14 -3.17 -7.42
N ILE A 132 0.28 -3.08 -8.66
CA ILE A 132 0.79 -4.20 -9.41
C ILE A 132 2.23 -3.93 -9.89
N SER A 133 3.06 -4.97 -9.87
CA SER A 133 4.31 -4.99 -10.61
C SER A 133 4.03 -5.54 -12.01
N GLY A 134 4.59 -4.91 -13.03
CA GLY A 134 4.31 -5.26 -14.42
C GLY A 134 5.57 -5.56 -15.22
N ILE A 135 5.43 -6.35 -16.26
CA ILE A 135 6.46 -6.59 -17.27
C ILE A 135 5.87 -6.37 -18.66
N GLY A 136 6.61 -5.71 -19.52
CA GLY A 136 6.16 -5.40 -20.87
C GLY A 136 7.24 -5.62 -21.92
N LEU A 137 6.80 -5.96 -23.14
CA LEU A 137 7.66 -6.07 -24.30
C LEU A 137 7.80 -4.70 -24.97
N THR A 138 9.04 -4.21 -25.08
CA THR A 138 9.29 -2.93 -25.77
C THR A 138 9.08 -3.06 -27.30
N LYS A 139 8.59 -2.01 -27.93
CA LYS A 139 8.29 -1.95 -29.38
C LYS A 139 9.46 -2.41 -30.27
N TYR A 140 10.69 -2.07 -29.89
CA TYR A 140 11.89 -2.32 -30.68
C TYR A 140 12.75 -3.49 -30.13
N SER A 141 12.18 -4.36 -29.28
CA SER A 141 12.88 -5.56 -28.83
C SER A 141 13.32 -6.41 -30.03
N LYS A 142 14.60 -6.80 -30.06
CA LYS A 142 15.17 -7.65 -31.11
C LYS A 142 14.90 -9.15 -30.86
N ASN A 143 14.69 -9.55 -29.60
CA ASN A 143 14.49 -10.93 -29.18
C ASN A 143 13.07 -11.15 -28.64
N LYS A 144 12.06 -10.81 -29.44
CA LYS A 144 10.65 -10.81 -29.00
C LYS A 144 10.19 -12.18 -28.50
N GLU A 145 10.52 -13.25 -29.21
CA GLU A 145 10.14 -14.62 -28.82
C GLU A 145 10.71 -15.00 -27.44
N ASN A 146 11.99 -14.72 -27.18
CA ASN A 146 12.60 -15.02 -25.89
C ASN A 146 12.05 -14.11 -24.78
N ALA A 147 11.72 -12.86 -25.10
CA ALA A 147 11.09 -11.95 -24.15
C ALA A 147 9.68 -12.43 -23.75
N VAL A 148 8.88 -12.91 -24.71
CA VAL A 148 7.57 -13.52 -24.43
C VAL A 148 7.72 -14.76 -23.55
N LYS A 149 8.65 -15.68 -23.87
CA LYS A 149 8.94 -16.85 -23.02
C LYS A 149 9.34 -16.46 -21.59
N LEU A 150 10.09 -15.36 -21.43
CA LEU A 150 10.44 -14.85 -20.10
C LEU A 150 9.20 -14.32 -19.37
N ILE A 151 8.32 -13.60 -20.05
CA ILE A 151 7.06 -13.10 -19.45
C ILE A 151 6.19 -14.29 -19.01
N GLU A 152 6.03 -15.30 -19.87
CA GLU A 152 5.28 -16.53 -19.55
C GLU A 152 5.88 -17.27 -18.36
N PHE A 153 7.22 -17.37 -18.31
CA PHE A 153 7.90 -17.96 -17.15
C PHE A 153 7.65 -17.17 -15.86
N LEU A 154 7.81 -15.84 -15.90
CA LEU A 154 7.65 -14.97 -14.72
C LEU A 154 6.21 -14.92 -14.20
N THR A 155 5.21 -15.12 -15.05
CA THR A 155 3.80 -15.22 -14.67
C THR A 155 3.35 -16.65 -14.33
N GLY A 156 4.22 -17.63 -14.58
CA GLY A 156 3.96 -19.04 -14.28
C GLY A 156 4.06 -19.37 -12.78
N LYS A 157 3.44 -20.48 -12.38
CA LYS A 157 3.40 -20.97 -11.00
C LYS A 157 4.76 -20.91 -10.29
N LYS A 158 5.80 -21.49 -10.93
CA LYS A 158 7.13 -21.63 -10.31
C LYS A 158 7.76 -20.27 -9.97
N ALA A 159 7.79 -19.37 -10.93
CA ALA A 159 8.39 -18.05 -10.72
C ALA A 159 7.56 -17.21 -9.71
N GLN A 160 6.24 -17.28 -9.81
CA GLN A 160 5.37 -16.56 -8.87
C GLN A 160 5.49 -17.12 -7.44
N THR A 161 5.66 -18.43 -7.25
CA THR A 161 5.97 -19.02 -5.94
C THR A 161 7.30 -18.48 -5.39
N MET A 162 8.36 -18.43 -6.21
CA MET A 162 9.66 -17.90 -5.78
C MET A 162 9.56 -16.41 -5.42
N LEU A 163 8.94 -15.60 -6.27
CA LEU A 163 8.80 -14.17 -6.06
C LEU A 163 8.02 -13.85 -4.77
N THR A 164 6.89 -14.53 -4.54
CA THR A 164 6.09 -14.28 -3.33
C THR A 164 6.78 -14.74 -2.05
N GLN A 165 7.60 -15.79 -2.10
CA GLN A 165 8.37 -16.26 -0.96
C GLN A 165 9.52 -15.33 -0.59
N ASP A 166 10.16 -14.69 -1.58
CA ASP A 166 11.31 -13.83 -1.37
C ASP A 166 10.92 -12.38 -1.01
N ASN A 167 9.86 -11.85 -1.62
CA ASN A 167 9.49 -10.44 -1.48
C ASN A 167 8.11 -10.19 -0.82
N TYR A 168 7.36 -11.24 -0.48
CA TYR A 168 6.04 -11.16 0.19
C TYR A 168 4.98 -10.38 -0.59
N GLU A 169 5.12 -10.24 -1.91
CA GLU A 169 4.06 -9.76 -2.78
C GLU A 169 3.01 -10.85 -3.03
N PHE A 170 1.74 -10.47 -3.16
CA PHE A 170 0.70 -11.43 -3.54
C PHE A 170 0.92 -11.87 -4.99
N PRO A 171 0.92 -13.18 -5.28
CA PRO A 171 1.17 -13.68 -6.63
C PRO A 171 -0.04 -13.41 -7.53
N VAL A 172 0.21 -13.13 -8.82
CA VAL A 172 -0.85 -13.03 -9.84
C VAL A 172 -1.31 -14.41 -10.35
N ASN A 173 -0.52 -15.44 -10.13
CA ASN A 173 -0.88 -16.81 -10.46
C ASN A 173 -1.50 -17.49 -9.25
N GLU A 174 -2.79 -17.83 -9.32
CA GLU A 174 -3.54 -18.43 -8.22
C GLU A 174 -3.01 -19.81 -7.77
N GLN A 175 -2.27 -20.50 -8.65
CA GLN A 175 -1.64 -21.79 -8.32
C GLN A 175 -0.31 -21.62 -7.55
N ALA A 176 0.22 -20.42 -7.42
CA ALA A 176 1.46 -20.16 -6.70
C ALA A 176 1.30 -20.42 -5.20
N GLU A 177 2.34 -20.98 -4.59
CA GLU A 177 2.35 -21.27 -3.15
C GLU A 177 2.70 -20.01 -2.37
N LYS A 178 1.72 -19.49 -1.64
CA LYS A 178 1.90 -18.32 -0.78
C LYS A 178 2.68 -18.70 0.49
N PRO A 179 3.61 -17.85 0.99
CA PRO A 179 4.24 -18.04 2.30
C PRO A 179 3.22 -17.96 3.42
N GLU A 180 3.54 -18.56 4.59
CA GLU A 180 2.64 -18.61 5.74
C GLU A 180 2.16 -17.23 6.21
N LEU A 181 3.02 -16.22 6.11
CA LEU A 181 2.65 -14.84 6.44
C LEU A 181 1.47 -14.34 5.58
N LEU A 182 1.51 -14.54 4.26
CA LEU A 182 0.43 -14.13 3.38
C LEU A 182 -0.85 -14.94 3.63
N LYS A 183 -0.71 -16.22 3.95
CA LYS A 183 -1.85 -17.07 4.33
C LYS A 183 -2.47 -16.61 5.65
N SER A 184 -1.66 -16.17 6.61
CA SER A 184 -2.13 -15.70 7.93
C SER A 184 -2.97 -14.43 7.85
N TRP A 185 -2.79 -13.61 6.82
CA TRP A 185 -3.65 -12.44 6.58
C TRP A 185 -5.01 -12.80 5.98
N GLY A 186 -5.18 -14.05 5.53
CA GLY A 186 -6.41 -14.52 4.91
C GLY A 186 -6.65 -13.94 3.52
N GLU A 187 -7.90 -14.06 3.07
CA GLU A 187 -8.35 -13.46 1.83
C GLU A 187 -8.91 -12.07 2.10
N PHE A 188 -8.70 -11.15 1.18
CA PHE A 188 -9.22 -9.80 1.25
C PHE A 188 -9.86 -9.40 -0.08
N LYS A 189 -10.83 -8.51 -0.01
CA LYS A 189 -11.45 -7.89 -1.17
C LYS A 189 -10.53 -6.80 -1.70
N ALA A 190 -9.95 -7.00 -2.88
CA ALA A 190 -9.22 -5.96 -3.60
C ALA A 190 -10.18 -5.01 -4.33
N GLN A 191 -9.77 -3.75 -4.50
CA GLN A 191 -10.50 -2.80 -5.33
C GLN A 191 -10.64 -3.33 -6.75
N GLN A 192 -11.87 -3.28 -7.28
CA GLN A 192 -12.17 -3.58 -8.68
C GLN A 192 -12.07 -2.28 -9.48
N ILE A 193 -10.92 -2.04 -10.08
CA ILE A 193 -10.61 -0.81 -10.80
C ILE A 193 -9.79 -1.12 -12.06
N ASP A 194 -10.03 -0.37 -13.12
CA ASP A 194 -9.15 -0.40 -14.28
C ASP A 194 -7.85 0.34 -13.96
N PHE A 195 -6.73 -0.37 -13.96
CA PHE A 195 -5.42 0.21 -13.66
C PHE A 195 -5.01 1.32 -14.64
N ALA A 196 -5.53 1.32 -15.88
CA ALA A 196 -5.30 2.42 -16.82
C ALA A 196 -5.84 3.75 -16.28
N LYS A 197 -6.97 3.72 -15.56
CA LYS A 197 -7.57 4.89 -14.94
C LYS A 197 -6.69 5.52 -13.87
N LEU A 198 -5.90 4.73 -13.16
CA LEU A 198 -4.94 5.25 -12.19
C LEU A 198 -3.89 6.14 -12.86
N GLY A 199 -3.43 5.74 -14.07
CA GLY A 199 -2.53 6.57 -14.89
C GLY A 199 -3.20 7.84 -15.39
N GLU A 200 -4.45 7.75 -15.87
CA GLU A 200 -5.22 8.90 -16.35
C GLU A 200 -5.46 9.93 -15.24
N HIS A 201 -5.74 9.48 -14.01
CA HIS A 201 -6.00 10.36 -12.85
C HIS A 201 -4.73 10.85 -12.14
N ASN A 202 -3.55 10.32 -12.46
CA ASN A 202 -2.30 10.68 -11.77
C ASN A 202 -1.98 12.19 -11.82
N PRO A 203 -2.13 12.92 -12.96
CA PRO A 203 -1.92 14.36 -12.98
C PRO A 203 -2.85 15.10 -12.00
N LYS A 204 -4.14 14.70 -11.94
CA LYS A 204 -5.10 15.30 -11.02
C LYS A 204 -4.79 14.96 -9.56
N ALA A 205 -4.38 13.73 -9.26
CA ALA A 205 -3.94 13.35 -7.92
C ALA A 205 -2.75 14.21 -7.45
N THR A 206 -1.80 14.48 -8.34
CA THR A 206 -0.65 15.36 -8.06
C THR A 206 -1.10 16.80 -7.80
N GLU A 207 -2.06 17.32 -8.57
CA GLU A 207 -2.66 18.64 -8.35
C GLU A 207 -3.33 18.74 -6.99
N ILE A 208 -4.11 17.72 -6.60
CA ILE A 208 -4.78 17.66 -5.30
C ILE A 208 -3.76 17.64 -4.17
N PHE A 209 -2.70 16.82 -4.23
CA PHE A 209 -1.64 16.80 -3.22
C PHE A 209 -1.04 18.19 -3.01
N ASN A 210 -0.70 18.89 -4.09
CA ASN A 210 -0.16 20.25 -4.02
C ASN A 210 -1.16 21.22 -3.37
N LYS A 211 -2.44 21.14 -3.77
CA LYS A 211 -3.52 22.01 -3.29
C LYS A 211 -3.78 21.84 -1.79
N VAL A 212 -3.73 20.60 -1.27
CA VAL A 212 -3.98 20.31 0.15
C VAL A 212 -2.73 20.43 1.02
N GLY A 213 -1.56 20.61 0.43
CA GLY A 213 -0.29 20.73 1.15
C GLY A 213 0.29 19.39 1.62
N TRP A 214 -0.05 18.29 0.97
CA TRP A 214 0.60 17.01 1.21
C TRP A 214 1.96 17.03 0.50
N LYS A 215 3.03 17.19 1.25
CA LYS A 215 4.39 17.32 0.75
C LYS A 215 5.05 15.99 0.39
#